data_c1323d5ee682fc7d33fd232a6977a2d8
#
_entry.id   c1323d5ee682fc7d33fd232a6977a2d8
#
_cell.length_a   1.000
_cell.length_b   1.000
_cell.length_c   1.000
_cell.angle_alpha   90.00
_cell.angle_beta   90.00
_cell.angle_gamma   90.00
#
_symmetry.space_group_name_H-M   'P 1'
#
loop_
_entity.id
_entity.type
_entity.pdbx_description
1 polymer ?
#
loop_
_entity_poly.entity_id
_entity_poly.type
_entity_poly.pdbx_seq_one_letter_code
_entity_poly.pdbx_strand_id
1 'polypeptide(L)'
;MNRRSFLASSLVPALALPSAAQDALKARPRLRTGLNCYSFRKELAAKTMTYDDVIRRAVEWDVDGVDMTVYWMPSTGPEFTLPLRRLAYTMGVEIYSISVRSELTRSSPADRRKEVESLYRWIDVANALGASHIRVFGGNVPKGVTEEQAVPWVVECLQRSADYAATKGVILGLENHGGICTRAERILEIVDKVASPWVAVNLDTGNFRTEAFKQIELALPKSVNIQVKVEMLDDSGKRVRQDWDRVVRLIAASGYKGYLALEYEAEESALQAVPRLMAQLRELTRKYSA
;
A
#
# COMPACT_ATOMS: atom_id res chain seq x y z
N MET A 1 -58.21 -0.27 3.32
CA MET A 1 -57.30 0.59 4.09
C MET A 1 -55.93 0.61 3.40
N ASN A 2 -55.61 1.75 2.79
CA ASN A 2 -54.45 1.93 1.92
C ASN A 2 -53.17 2.16 2.71
N ARG A 3 -52.20 1.25 2.59
CA ARG A 3 -50.82 1.39 3.15
C ARG A 3 -49.87 2.02 2.09
N ARG A 4 -50.19 3.22 1.63
CA ARG A 4 -49.29 4.02 0.77
C ARG A 4 -49.29 5.44 1.30
N SER A 5 -48.41 5.80 2.18
CA SER A 5 -47.99 7.18 2.48
C SER A 5 -47.09 7.20 3.72
N PHE A 6 -45.80 6.80 3.58
CA PHE A 6 -44.72 7.19 4.51
C PHE A 6 -43.37 7.03 3.81
N LEU A 7 -43.11 7.87 2.82
CA LEU A 7 -41.78 8.21 2.33
C LEU A 7 -41.76 9.71 2.06
N ALA A 8 -41.88 10.48 3.13
CA ALA A 8 -41.42 11.87 3.12
C ALA A 8 -39.90 11.81 3.28
N SER A 9 -39.17 11.88 2.14
CA SER A 9 -37.75 12.08 2.11
C SER A 9 -37.44 13.43 2.75
N SER A 10 -37.07 13.43 4.01
CA SER A 10 -36.40 14.57 4.64
C SER A 10 -35.01 14.67 4.03
N LEU A 11 -34.89 15.49 2.97
CA LEU A 11 -33.62 16.01 2.52
C LEU A 11 -33.04 16.87 3.64
N VAL A 12 -32.24 16.25 4.51
CA VAL A 12 -31.37 17.02 5.41
C VAL A 12 -30.35 17.71 4.49
N PRO A 13 -30.32 19.04 4.42
CA PRO A 13 -29.31 19.72 3.62
C PRO A 13 -27.95 19.31 4.20
N ALA A 14 -27.11 18.70 3.37
CA ALA A 14 -25.73 18.46 3.72
C ALA A 14 -25.11 19.83 4.02
N LEU A 15 -24.78 20.11 5.27
CA LEU A 15 -24.06 21.31 5.66
C LEU A 15 -22.69 21.25 4.97
N ALA A 16 -22.56 21.92 3.82
CA ALA A 16 -21.30 22.08 3.15
C ALA A 16 -20.38 22.90 4.06
N LEU A 17 -19.26 22.31 4.46
CA LEU A 17 -18.23 23.05 5.20
C LEU A 17 -17.76 24.24 4.36
N PRO A 18 -17.45 25.40 4.98
CA PRO A 18 -16.82 26.51 4.29
C PRO A 18 -15.55 26.06 3.55
N SER A 19 -15.29 26.63 2.37
CA SER A 19 -14.13 26.28 1.53
C SER A 19 -12.81 26.26 2.30
N ALA A 20 -12.55 27.27 3.13
CA ALA A 20 -11.36 27.33 3.99
C ALA A 20 -11.25 26.14 4.98
N ALA A 21 -12.37 25.65 5.52
CA ALA A 21 -12.36 24.48 6.40
C ALA A 21 -12.12 23.17 5.61
N GLN A 22 -12.62 23.08 4.39
CA GLN A 22 -12.33 21.96 3.49
C GLN A 22 -10.86 21.92 3.08
N ASP A 23 -10.27 23.08 2.78
CA ASP A 23 -8.86 23.17 2.41
C ASP A 23 -7.94 22.88 3.62
N ALA A 24 -8.30 23.33 4.82
CA ALA A 24 -7.60 22.99 6.05
C ALA A 24 -7.65 21.47 6.35
N LEU A 25 -8.81 20.83 6.12
CA LEU A 25 -8.95 19.38 6.28
C LEU A 25 -8.15 18.59 5.23
N LYS A 26 -8.04 19.11 4.00
CA LYS A 26 -7.20 18.51 2.95
C LYS A 26 -5.72 18.60 3.30
N ALA A 27 -5.27 19.75 3.81
CA ALA A 27 -3.88 20.00 4.14
C ALA A 27 -3.40 19.28 5.41
N ARG A 28 -4.31 18.93 6.35
CA ARG A 28 -3.92 18.30 7.61
C ARG A 28 -3.49 16.85 7.40
N PRO A 29 -2.23 16.47 7.70
CA PRO A 29 -1.80 15.09 7.65
C PRO A 29 -2.51 14.24 8.72
N ARG A 30 -2.67 12.94 8.46
CA ARG A 30 -3.19 11.99 9.43
C ARG A 30 -2.43 10.67 9.26
N LEU A 31 -1.34 10.54 10.00
CA LEU A 31 -0.41 9.43 9.86
C LEU A 31 -0.73 8.33 10.87
N ARG A 32 -0.75 7.09 10.41
CA ARG A 32 -0.93 5.88 11.21
C ARG A 32 0.27 4.97 11.02
N THR A 33 0.61 4.20 12.05
CA THR A 33 1.68 3.22 11.96
C THR A 33 1.21 1.93 11.29
N GLY A 34 2.01 1.41 10.37
CA GLY A 34 1.80 0.13 9.71
C GLY A 34 2.99 -0.80 9.91
N LEU A 35 2.74 -2.11 9.89
CA LEU A 35 3.76 -3.14 9.92
C LEU A 35 3.61 -4.03 8.68
N ASN A 36 4.60 -4.00 7.80
CA ASN A 36 4.63 -4.88 6.63
C ASN A 36 5.16 -6.26 7.02
N CYS A 37 4.41 -7.32 6.71
CA CYS A 37 4.79 -8.70 7.01
C CYS A 37 6.10 -9.14 6.36
N TYR A 38 6.55 -8.49 5.28
CA TYR A 38 7.84 -8.78 4.66
C TYR A 38 9.02 -8.54 5.61
N SER A 39 8.84 -7.72 6.64
CA SER A 39 9.80 -7.55 7.73
C SER A 39 10.18 -8.87 8.38
N PHE A 40 9.26 -9.84 8.39
CA PHE A 40 9.45 -11.18 8.96
C PHE A 40 9.55 -12.27 7.89
N ARG A 41 10.05 -11.94 6.70
CA ARG A 41 10.14 -12.89 5.57
C ARG A 41 10.91 -14.16 5.87
N LYS A 42 11.93 -14.09 6.74
CA LYS A 42 12.73 -15.25 7.15
C LYS A 42 11.93 -16.17 8.07
N GLU A 43 11.28 -15.61 9.07
CA GLU A 43 10.48 -16.32 10.07
C GLU A 43 9.20 -16.91 9.44
N LEU A 44 8.51 -16.16 8.59
CA LEU A 44 7.32 -16.64 7.86
C LEU A 44 7.67 -17.76 6.87
N ALA A 45 8.77 -17.61 6.13
CA ALA A 45 9.25 -18.64 5.21
C ALA A 45 9.69 -19.92 5.94
N ALA A 46 10.34 -19.78 7.09
CA ALA A 46 10.75 -20.89 7.94
C ALA A 46 9.60 -21.49 8.76
N LYS A 47 8.40 -20.86 8.72
CA LYS A 47 7.22 -21.24 9.53
C LYS A 47 7.48 -21.22 11.05
N THR A 48 8.44 -20.41 11.49
CA THR A 48 8.71 -20.13 12.92
C THR A 48 7.85 -18.99 13.45
N MET A 49 7.13 -18.30 12.56
CA MET A 49 6.14 -17.27 12.82
C MET A 49 4.94 -17.47 11.89
N THR A 50 3.75 -17.18 12.38
CA THR A 50 2.49 -17.20 11.64
C THR A 50 1.96 -15.77 11.43
N TYR A 51 0.95 -15.59 10.58
CA TYR A 51 0.26 -14.30 10.42
C TYR A 51 -0.50 -13.89 11.70
N ASP A 52 -0.99 -14.85 12.47
CA ASP A 52 -1.57 -14.61 13.80
C ASP A 52 -0.54 -13.99 14.75
N ASP A 53 0.71 -14.50 14.72
CA ASP A 53 1.80 -13.95 15.52
C ASP A 53 2.13 -12.52 15.11
N VAL A 54 2.12 -12.19 13.81
CA VAL A 54 2.33 -10.82 13.35
C VAL A 54 1.25 -9.87 13.88
N ILE A 55 -0.02 -10.28 13.86
CA ILE A 55 -1.12 -9.49 14.45
C ILE A 55 -0.90 -9.28 15.95
N ARG A 56 -0.53 -10.33 16.71
CA ARG A 56 -0.24 -10.22 18.14
C ARG A 56 0.95 -9.31 18.42
N ARG A 57 2.01 -9.37 17.62
CA ARG A 57 3.15 -8.45 17.70
C ARG A 57 2.75 -7.01 17.38
N ALA A 58 1.86 -6.79 16.41
CA ALA A 58 1.34 -5.46 16.13
C ALA A 58 0.67 -4.84 17.37
N VAL A 59 -0.12 -5.63 18.12
CA VAL A 59 -0.71 -5.18 19.39
C VAL A 59 0.36 -4.91 20.44
N GLU A 60 1.29 -5.86 20.64
CA GLU A 60 2.38 -5.72 21.61
C GLU A 60 3.21 -4.45 21.39
N TRP A 61 3.41 -4.08 20.12
CA TRP A 61 4.20 -2.92 19.75
C TRP A 61 3.36 -1.67 19.45
N ASP A 62 2.06 -1.68 19.78
CA ASP A 62 1.10 -0.57 19.62
C ASP A 62 1.08 -0.04 18.17
N VAL A 63 0.95 -0.93 17.19
CA VAL A 63 0.87 -0.64 15.76
C VAL A 63 -0.60 -0.60 15.33
N ASP A 64 -0.99 0.41 14.53
CA ASP A 64 -2.37 0.62 14.13
C ASP A 64 -2.87 -0.41 13.10
N GLY A 65 -1.99 -0.95 12.26
CA GLY A 65 -2.41 -1.90 11.22
C GLY A 65 -1.27 -2.68 10.58
N VAL A 66 -1.66 -3.71 9.82
CA VAL A 66 -0.75 -4.66 9.16
C VAL A 66 -0.95 -4.63 7.65
N ASP A 67 0.15 -4.56 6.89
CA ASP A 67 0.24 -4.83 5.45
C ASP A 67 0.71 -6.28 5.27
N MET A 68 -0.20 -7.15 4.81
CA MET A 68 0.07 -8.58 4.72
C MET A 68 0.72 -8.96 3.39
N THR A 69 2.04 -9.20 3.41
CA THR A 69 2.70 -9.86 2.28
C THR A 69 2.23 -11.30 2.17
N VAL A 70 1.55 -11.64 1.08
CA VAL A 70 0.81 -12.90 0.92
C VAL A 70 1.67 -14.12 0.57
N TYR A 71 2.98 -13.95 0.41
CA TYR A 71 3.88 -14.96 -0.19
C TYR A 71 3.97 -16.27 0.59
N TRP A 72 3.62 -16.27 1.85
CA TRP A 72 3.71 -17.42 2.77
C TRP A 72 2.34 -17.81 3.33
N MET A 73 1.25 -17.25 2.79
CA MET A 73 -0.10 -17.66 3.20
C MET A 73 -0.34 -19.14 2.90
N PRO A 74 -0.78 -19.93 3.87
CA PRO A 74 -1.02 -21.36 3.66
C PRO A 74 -2.25 -21.63 2.81
N SER A 75 -3.21 -20.71 2.80
CA SER A 75 -4.45 -20.76 2.02
C SER A 75 -4.96 -19.33 1.73
N THR A 76 -5.70 -19.19 0.65
CA THR A 76 -6.47 -17.99 0.32
C THR A 76 -7.97 -18.17 0.57
N GLY A 77 -8.37 -19.33 1.07
CA GLY A 77 -9.76 -19.66 1.33
C GLY A 77 -10.33 -19.01 2.60
N PRO A 78 -11.66 -19.03 2.75
CA PRO A 78 -12.36 -18.43 3.88
C PRO A 78 -11.99 -19.06 5.22
N GLU A 79 -11.58 -20.33 5.22
CA GLU A 79 -11.11 -21.06 6.40
C GLU A 79 -9.85 -20.47 7.02
N PHE A 80 -9.05 -19.73 6.23
CA PHE A 80 -7.86 -19.02 6.68
C PHE A 80 -8.12 -17.52 6.84
N THR A 81 -8.74 -16.89 5.85
CA THR A 81 -8.86 -15.42 5.80
C THR A 81 -9.85 -14.87 6.83
N LEU A 82 -10.99 -15.54 7.06
CA LEU A 82 -12.01 -15.04 7.99
C LEU A 82 -11.60 -15.14 9.46
N PRO A 83 -10.99 -16.24 9.96
CA PRO A 83 -10.43 -16.28 11.31
C PRO A 83 -9.36 -15.21 11.54
N LEU A 84 -8.47 -14.98 10.55
CA LEU A 84 -7.42 -13.98 10.64
C LEU A 84 -7.98 -12.55 10.71
N ARG A 85 -8.97 -12.22 9.87
CA ARG A 85 -9.72 -10.96 9.93
C ARG A 85 -10.38 -10.76 11.29
N ARG A 86 -11.05 -11.82 11.80
CA ARG A 86 -11.70 -11.78 13.12
C ARG A 86 -10.68 -11.53 14.23
N LEU A 87 -9.52 -12.22 14.20
CA LEU A 87 -8.44 -12.02 15.15
C LEU A 87 -7.99 -10.55 15.15
N ALA A 88 -7.64 -10.02 13.99
CA ALA A 88 -7.19 -8.64 13.84
C ALA A 88 -8.23 -7.65 14.41
N TYR A 89 -9.49 -7.79 14.03
CA TYR A 89 -10.58 -6.94 14.49
C TYR A 89 -10.75 -6.99 16.03
N THR A 90 -10.76 -8.20 16.63
CA THR A 90 -10.95 -8.35 18.07
C THR A 90 -9.74 -7.88 18.89
N MET A 91 -8.58 -7.78 18.26
CA MET A 91 -7.36 -7.25 18.87
C MET A 91 -7.12 -5.75 18.57
N GLY A 92 -8.03 -5.09 17.85
CA GLY A 92 -7.93 -3.67 17.54
C GLY A 92 -6.86 -3.31 16.52
N VAL A 93 -6.41 -4.28 15.69
CA VAL A 93 -5.46 -4.09 14.59
C VAL A 93 -6.19 -4.17 13.27
N GLU A 94 -5.93 -3.27 12.34
CA GLU A 94 -6.52 -3.29 11.01
C GLU A 94 -5.61 -4.05 10.03
N ILE A 95 -6.16 -5.06 9.33
CA ILE A 95 -5.52 -5.56 8.11
C ILE A 95 -5.91 -4.59 7.01
N TYR A 96 -5.10 -3.56 6.75
CA TYR A 96 -5.47 -2.47 5.84
C TYR A 96 -5.01 -2.70 4.41
N SER A 97 -3.99 -3.54 4.21
CA SER A 97 -3.34 -3.81 2.94
C SER A 97 -2.92 -5.26 2.82
N ILE A 98 -2.84 -5.76 1.59
CA ILE A 98 -2.07 -6.95 1.23
C ILE A 98 -1.04 -6.61 0.17
N SER A 99 0.10 -7.30 0.19
CA SER A 99 1.19 -7.11 -0.78
C SER A 99 1.36 -8.35 -1.65
N VAL A 100 1.08 -8.23 -2.96
CA VAL A 100 1.14 -9.32 -3.93
C VAL A 100 2.27 -9.11 -4.95
N ARG A 101 2.68 -10.19 -5.63
CA ARG A 101 3.53 -10.10 -6.81
C ARG A 101 2.66 -10.01 -8.06
N SER A 102 3.10 -9.22 -9.03
CA SER A 102 2.51 -9.14 -10.36
C SER A 102 3.57 -8.80 -11.40
N GLU A 103 3.34 -9.20 -12.65
CA GLU A 103 4.25 -8.96 -13.77
C GLU A 103 3.41 -8.45 -14.95
N LEU A 104 3.04 -7.16 -14.90
CA LEU A 104 2.08 -6.57 -15.83
C LEU A 104 2.69 -6.21 -17.19
N THR A 105 4.03 -6.27 -17.31
CA THR A 105 4.80 -6.02 -18.54
C THR A 105 4.84 -7.22 -19.48
N ARG A 106 4.00 -8.24 -19.31
CA ARG A 106 3.95 -9.40 -20.20
C ARG A 106 3.66 -8.98 -21.64
N SER A 107 4.55 -9.36 -22.57
CA SER A 107 4.38 -9.07 -24.01
C SER A 107 3.17 -9.81 -24.60
N SER A 108 2.93 -11.05 -24.18
CA SER A 108 1.81 -11.86 -24.64
C SER A 108 0.48 -11.36 -24.05
N PRO A 109 -0.54 -11.04 -24.89
CA PRO A 109 -1.89 -10.69 -24.40
C PRO A 109 -2.53 -11.81 -23.58
N ALA A 110 -2.22 -13.08 -23.86
CA ALA A 110 -2.73 -14.23 -23.10
C ALA A 110 -2.14 -14.24 -21.68
N ASP A 111 -0.85 -13.93 -21.52
CA ASP A 111 -0.21 -13.89 -20.21
C ASP A 111 -0.64 -12.66 -19.41
N ARG A 112 -0.88 -11.50 -20.07
CA ARG A 112 -1.52 -10.34 -19.40
C ARG A 112 -2.91 -10.67 -18.85
N ARG A 113 -3.73 -11.44 -19.59
CA ARG A 113 -5.03 -11.90 -19.08
C ARG A 113 -4.88 -12.75 -17.83
N LYS A 114 -3.89 -13.66 -17.77
CA LYS A 114 -3.61 -14.45 -16.56
C LYS A 114 -3.20 -13.58 -15.37
N GLU A 115 -2.41 -12.53 -15.59
CA GLU A 115 -2.05 -11.57 -14.54
C GLU A 115 -3.30 -10.84 -14.01
N VAL A 116 -4.17 -10.37 -14.90
CA VAL A 116 -5.45 -9.74 -14.51
C VAL A 116 -6.34 -10.70 -13.72
N GLU A 117 -6.48 -11.95 -14.17
CA GLU A 117 -7.24 -12.99 -13.45
C GLU A 117 -6.62 -13.29 -12.07
N SER A 118 -5.29 -13.25 -11.99
CA SER A 118 -4.59 -13.37 -10.70
C SER A 118 -4.90 -12.21 -9.79
N LEU A 119 -4.91 -10.97 -10.29
CA LEU A 119 -5.28 -9.79 -9.52
C LEU A 119 -6.75 -9.86 -9.05
N TYR A 120 -7.68 -10.36 -9.86
CA TYR A 120 -9.08 -10.57 -9.43
C TYR A 120 -9.15 -11.47 -8.18
N ARG A 121 -8.43 -12.59 -8.19
CA ARG A 121 -8.37 -13.49 -7.02
C ARG A 121 -7.80 -12.78 -5.78
N TRP A 122 -6.75 -11.99 -5.95
CA TRP A 122 -6.16 -11.24 -4.84
C TRP A 122 -7.06 -10.11 -4.33
N ILE A 123 -7.85 -9.48 -5.20
CA ILE A 123 -8.87 -8.51 -4.81
C ILE A 123 -9.95 -9.19 -3.94
N ASP A 124 -10.38 -10.40 -4.28
CA ASP A 124 -11.31 -11.18 -3.44
C ASP A 124 -10.69 -11.54 -2.09
N VAL A 125 -9.42 -11.92 -2.06
CA VAL A 125 -8.68 -12.22 -0.80
C VAL A 125 -8.55 -10.96 0.06
N ALA A 126 -8.21 -9.81 -0.53
CA ALA A 126 -8.15 -8.54 0.19
C ALA A 126 -9.50 -8.20 0.82
N ASN A 127 -10.59 -8.29 0.05
CA ASN A 127 -11.94 -8.06 0.54
C ASN A 127 -12.32 -9.04 1.68
N ALA A 128 -11.95 -10.32 1.57
CA ALA A 128 -12.19 -11.31 2.62
C ALA A 128 -11.42 -10.99 3.92
N LEU A 129 -10.19 -10.51 3.81
CA LEU A 129 -9.37 -10.05 4.93
C LEU A 129 -9.85 -8.69 5.51
N GLY A 130 -10.68 -7.94 4.78
CA GLY A 130 -11.10 -6.59 5.14
C GLY A 130 -10.11 -5.51 4.74
N ALA A 131 -9.12 -5.85 3.89
CA ALA A 131 -8.14 -4.90 3.39
C ALA A 131 -8.73 -4.07 2.24
N SER A 132 -8.54 -2.75 2.31
CA SER A 132 -9.00 -1.80 1.28
C SER A 132 -7.89 -1.43 0.27
N HIS A 133 -6.72 -2.03 0.37
CA HIS A 133 -5.58 -1.75 -0.49
C HIS A 133 -4.83 -3.03 -0.86
N ILE A 134 -4.29 -3.07 -2.09
CA ILE A 134 -3.37 -4.10 -2.56
C ILE A 134 -2.16 -3.43 -3.19
N ARG A 135 -0.97 -3.74 -2.72
CA ARG A 135 0.27 -3.38 -3.39
C ARG A 135 0.52 -4.34 -4.55
N VAL A 136 0.76 -3.77 -5.74
CA VAL A 136 1.08 -4.50 -6.98
C VAL A 136 2.38 -4.00 -7.59
N PHE A 137 3.07 -4.85 -8.36
CA PHE A 137 4.25 -4.47 -9.15
C PHE A 137 3.87 -4.20 -10.60
N GLY A 138 4.61 -3.27 -11.25
CA GLY A 138 4.52 -3.07 -12.69
C GLY A 138 5.14 -4.23 -13.47
N GLY A 139 6.26 -4.74 -12.98
CA GLY A 139 7.03 -5.81 -13.60
C GLY A 139 8.29 -5.33 -14.32
N ASN A 140 9.08 -6.30 -14.79
CA ASN A 140 10.31 -6.03 -15.53
C ASN A 140 10.01 -5.86 -17.00
N VAL A 141 10.65 -4.86 -17.65
CA VAL A 141 10.53 -4.69 -19.11
C VAL A 141 11.21 -5.87 -19.80
N PRO A 142 10.52 -6.61 -20.68
CA PRO A 142 11.09 -7.77 -21.36
C PRO A 142 12.30 -7.38 -22.25
N LYS A 143 13.24 -8.30 -22.41
CA LYS A 143 14.40 -8.06 -23.26
C LYS A 143 13.97 -7.72 -24.70
N GLY A 144 14.52 -6.64 -25.24
CA GLY A 144 14.22 -6.15 -26.59
C GLY A 144 12.94 -5.30 -26.70
N VAL A 145 12.30 -5.00 -25.58
CA VAL A 145 11.14 -4.11 -25.49
C VAL A 145 11.57 -2.81 -24.83
N THR A 146 11.02 -1.67 -25.26
CA THR A 146 11.24 -0.38 -24.59
C THR A 146 10.19 -0.16 -23.50
N GLU A 147 10.48 0.74 -22.55
CA GLU A 147 9.48 1.14 -21.52
C GLU A 147 8.21 1.69 -22.17
N GLU A 148 8.35 2.50 -23.23
CA GLU A 148 7.23 3.11 -23.96
C GLU A 148 6.32 2.06 -24.59
N GLN A 149 6.87 0.94 -25.05
CA GLN A 149 6.11 -0.20 -25.56
C GLN A 149 5.40 -0.98 -24.45
N ALA A 150 6.03 -1.06 -23.27
CA ALA A 150 5.50 -1.81 -22.14
C ALA A 150 4.43 -1.04 -21.32
N VAL A 151 4.49 0.30 -21.27
CA VAL A 151 3.52 1.15 -20.56
C VAL A 151 2.07 0.82 -20.92
N PRO A 152 1.65 0.72 -22.20
CA PRO A 152 0.27 0.36 -22.54
C PRO A 152 -0.17 -0.99 -21.99
N TRP A 153 0.72 -1.96 -21.85
CA TRP A 153 0.41 -3.28 -21.30
C TRP A 153 0.09 -3.22 -19.80
N VAL A 154 0.88 -2.45 -19.06
CA VAL A 154 0.64 -2.22 -17.62
C VAL A 154 -0.67 -1.45 -17.42
N VAL A 155 -0.90 -0.41 -18.23
CA VAL A 155 -2.15 0.38 -18.19
C VAL A 155 -3.37 -0.50 -18.46
N GLU A 156 -3.33 -1.33 -19.53
CA GLU A 156 -4.42 -2.30 -19.84
C GLU A 156 -4.72 -3.22 -18.66
N CYS A 157 -3.69 -3.82 -18.05
CA CYS A 157 -3.86 -4.72 -16.92
C CYS A 157 -4.48 -4.00 -15.72
N LEU A 158 -3.98 -2.80 -15.38
CA LEU A 158 -4.47 -2.04 -14.25
C LEU A 158 -5.90 -1.51 -14.47
N GLN A 159 -6.25 -1.04 -15.67
CA GLN A 159 -7.61 -0.59 -16.00
C GLN A 159 -8.61 -1.72 -15.76
N ARG A 160 -8.36 -2.89 -16.34
CA ARG A 160 -9.23 -4.07 -16.17
C ARG A 160 -9.35 -4.50 -14.73
N SER A 161 -8.24 -4.47 -13.99
CA SER A 161 -8.23 -4.85 -12.57
C SER A 161 -8.92 -3.79 -11.71
N ALA A 162 -8.81 -2.51 -12.06
CA ALA A 162 -9.44 -1.40 -11.35
C ALA A 162 -10.97 -1.47 -11.39
N ASP A 163 -11.56 -1.84 -12.55
CA ASP A 163 -13.00 -2.00 -12.68
C ASP A 163 -13.53 -3.07 -11.71
N TYR A 164 -12.81 -4.18 -11.57
CA TYR A 164 -13.17 -5.22 -10.61
C TYR A 164 -12.93 -4.78 -9.17
N ALA A 165 -11.80 -4.15 -8.89
CA ALA A 165 -11.43 -3.63 -7.58
C ALA A 165 -12.45 -2.62 -7.05
N ALA A 166 -13.00 -1.76 -7.94
CA ALA A 166 -14.08 -0.83 -7.65
C ALA A 166 -15.31 -1.53 -7.06
N THR A 167 -15.67 -2.71 -7.57
CA THR A 167 -16.84 -3.49 -7.06
C THR A 167 -16.62 -4.04 -5.66
N LYS A 168 -15.37 -4.10 -5.19
CA LYS A 168 -14.97 -4.63 -3.88
C LYS A 168 -14.50 -3.54 -2.90
N GLY A 169 -14.40 -2.28 -3.35
CA GLY A 169 -13.88 -1.19 -2.54
C GLY A 169 -12.39 -1.31 -2.23
N VAL A 170 -11.60 -1.85 -3.17
CA VAL A 170 -10.16 -2.11 -3.02
C VAL A 170 -9.36 -1.22 -3.98
N ILE A 171 -8.34 -0.53 -3.47
CA ILE A 171 -7.42 0.30 -4.27
C ILE A 171 -6.18 -0.52 -4.63
N LEU A 172 -5.75 -0.45 -5.89
CA LEU A 172 -4.50 -1.04 -6.36
C LEU A 172 -3.39 0.02 -6.28
N GLY A 173 -2.41 -0.19 -5.41
CA GLY A 173 -1.23 0.65 -5.28
C GLY A 173 -0.06 0.12 -6.10
N LEU A 174 0.31 0.82 -7.16
CA LEU A 174 1.47 0.51 -7.99
C LEU A 174 2.76 0.94 -7.28
N GLU A 175 3.65 -0.02 -7.00
CA GLU A 175 4.87 0.25 -6.23
C GLU A 175 6.06 0.62 -7.14
N ASN A 176 6.91 1.52 -6.64
CA ASN A 176 8.24 1.80 -7.17
C ASN A 176 9.24 0.68 -6.81
N HIS A 177 9.03 -0.52 -7.34
CA HIS A 177 9.83 -1.72 -7.05
C HIS A 177 10.84 -2.07 -8.17
N GLY A 178 11.33 -1.10 -8.93
CA GLY A 178 12.23 -1.35 -10.06
C GLY A 178 11.48 -1.72 -11.35
N GLY A 179 12.17 -2.35 -12.30
CA GLY A 179 11.59 -2.64 -13.60
C GLY A 179 11.05 -1.39 -14.27
N ILE A 180 9.82 -1.43 -14.78
CA ILE A 180 9.15 -0.28 -15.39
C ILE A 180 8.83 0.84 -14.37
N CYS A 181 8.79 0.53 -13.08
CA CYS A 181 8.48 1.45 -12.00
C CYS A 181 9.71 1.98 -11.26
N THR A 182 10.86 2.12 -11.93
CA THR A 182 12.11 2.58 -11.32
C THR A 182 12.09 4.08 -10.99
N ARG A 183 11.30 4.89 -11.69
CA ARG A 183 11.24 6.35 -11.57
C ARG A 183 9.83 6.83 -11.27
N ALA A 184 9.71 7.87 -10.45
CA ALA A 184 8.41 8.43 -10.07
C ALA A 184 7.61 8.93 -11.29
N GLU A 185 8.28 9.59 -12.26
CA GLU A 185 7.63 10.08 -13.47
C GLU A 185 6.94 8.95 -14.25
N ARG A 186 7.58 7.77 -14.34
CA ARG A 186 7.02 6.63 -15.05
C ARG A 186 5.81 6.04 -14.31
N ILE A 187 5.87 5.95 -13.00
CA ILE A 187 4.75 5.47 -12.19
C ILE A 187 3.56 6.42 -12.32
N LEU A 188 3.81 7.72 -12.22
CA LEU A 188 2.79 8.75 -12.36
C LEU A 188 2.17 8.74 -13.76
N GLU A 189 2.98 8.59 -14.81
CA GLU A 189 2.48 8.42 -16.18
C GLU A 189 1.52 7.23 -16.30
N ILE A 190 1.88 6.08 -15.72
CA ILE A 190 1.05 4.87 -15.75
C ILE A 190 -0.27 5.13 -15.00
N VAL A 191 -0.20 5.63 -13.77
CA VAL A 191 -1.39 5.92 -12.94
C VAL A 191 -2.30 6.94 -13.63
N ASP A 192 -1.74 7.98 -14.25
CA ASP A 192 -2.51 8.99 -14.97
C ASP A 192 -3.20 8.42 -16.20
N LYS A 193 -2.52 7.55 -16.96
CA LYS A 193 -3.10 6.88 -18.13
C LYS A 193 -4.17 5.85 -17.77
N VAL A 194 -4.08 5.22 -16.59
CA VAL A 194 -5.15 4.33 -16.08
C VAL A 194 -6.42 5.13 -15.82
N ALA A 195 -6.30 6.36 -15.34
CA ALA A 195 -7.39 7.30 -15.10
C ALA A 195 -8.53 6.72 -14.25
N SER A 196 -8.20 5.93 -13.22
CA SER A 196 -9.16 5.33 -12.30
C SER A 196 -8.88 5.75 -10.85
N PRO A 197 -9.88 6.11 -10.04
CA PRO A 197 -9.70 6.39 -8.63
C PRO A 197 -9.32 5.14 -7.81
N TRP A 198 -9.38 3.96 -8.40
CA TRP A 198 -9.04 2.68 -7.79
C TRP A 198 -7.60 2.23 -8.10
N VAL A 199 -6.80 3.10 -8.74
CA VAL A 199 -5.37 2.89 -8.96
C VAL A 199 -4.61 4.12 -8.49
N ALA A 200 -3.59 3.90 -7.67
CA ALA A 200 -2.77 4.96 -7.09
C ALA A 200 -1.33 4.46 -6.87
N VAL A 201 -0.51 5.23 -6.20
CA VAL A 201 0.88 4.85 -5.91
C VAL A 201 0.96 4.18 -4.54
N ASN A 202 1.64 3.02 -4.47
CA ASN A 202 2.23 2.49 -3.25
C ASN A 202 3.69 2.95 -3.22
N LEU A 203 3.98 3.92 -2.37
CA LEU A 203 5.31 4.51 -2.31
C LEU A 203 6.21 3.73 -1.36
N ASP A 204 7.28 3.14 -1.88
CA ASP A 204 8.38 2.62 -1.08
C ASP A 204 9.50 3.66 -1.01
N THR A 205 9.85 4.09 0.19
CA THR A 205 10.78 5.20 0.41
C THR A 205 12.25 4.83 0.17
N GLY A 206 12.58 3.55 0.08
CA GLY A 206 13.96 3.06 -0.09
C GLY A 206 14.28 2.54 -1.50
N ASN A 207 13.31 2.40 -2.39
CA ASN A 207 13.49 1.73 -3.67
C ASN A 207 13.97 2.64 -4.83
N PHE A 208 13.91 3.97 -4.67
CA PHE A 208 14.45 4.87 -5.68
C PHE A 208 15.99 4.82 -5.69
N ARG A 209 16.57 4.76 -6.88
CA ARG A 209 18.01 4.56 -7.08
C ARG A 209 18.82 5.84 -7.20
N THR A 210 18.17 6.95 -7.55
CA THR A 210 18.78 8.26 -7.74
C THR A 210 17.82 9.34 -7.25
N GLU A 211 18.33 10.46 -6.75
CA GLU A 211 17.52 11.62 -6.30
C GLU A 211 16.33 11.20 -5.40
N ALA A 212 16.54 10.23 -4.50
CA ALA A 212 15.46 9.53 -3.84
C ALA A 212 14.44 10.47 -3.14
N PHE A 213 14.89 11.52 -2.46
CA PHE A 213 13.98 12.48 -1.82
C PHE A 213 13.12 13.25 -2.82
N LYS A 214 13.69 13.67 -3.96
CA LYS A 214 12.95 14.33 -5.04
C LYS A 214 11.91 13.40 -5.67
N GLN A 215 12.27 12.14 -5.87
CA GLN A 215 11.37 11.12 -6.39
C GLN A 215 10.22 10.83 -5.40
N ILE A 216 10.52 10.79 -4.08
CA ILE A 216 9.52 10.67 -3.03
C ILE A 216 8.54 11.86 -3.10
N GLU A 217 9.05 13.10 -3.08
CA GLU A 217 8.22 14.31 -3.16
C GLU A 217 7.30 14.30 -4.39
N LEU A 218 7.80 13.84 -5.53
CA LEU A 218 7.06 13.77 -6.78
C LEU A 218 5.90 12.75 -6.71
N ALA A 219 6.12 11.60 -6.07
CA ALA A 219 5.14 10.51 -5.98
C ALA A 219 4.07 10.74 -4.90
N LEU A 220 4.39 11.49 -3.84
CA LEU A 220 3.53 11.68 -2.67
C LEU A 220 2.09 12.13 -2.99
N PRO A 221 1.83 13.09 -3.91
CA PRO A 221 0.45 13.55 -4.17
C PRO A 221 -0.50 12.45 -4.67
N LYS A 222 0.02 11.35 -5.20
CA LYS A 222 -0.77 10.21 -5.69
C LYS A 222 -0.58 8.94 -4.84
N SER A 223 0.11 9.05 -3.70
CA SER A 223 0.36 7.92 -2.81
C SER A 223 -0.82 7.65 -1.89
N VAL A 224 -1.22 6.37 -1.78
CA VAL A 224 -2.29 5.89 -0.90
C VAL A 224 -1.80 4.94 0.16
N ASN A 225 -0.62 4.38 0.00
CA ASN A 225 0.13 3.61 1.00
C ASN A 225 1.61 3.96 0.91
N ILE A 226 2.30 3.94 2.05
CA ILE A 226 3.74 4.26 2.11
C ILE A 226 4.46 3.18 2.90
N GLN A 227 5.44 2.54 2.26
CA GLN A 227 6.39 1.63 2.89
C GLN A 227 7.64 2.40 3.29
N VAL A 228 7.98 2.36 4.57
CA VAL A 228 9.14 3.05 5.13
C VAL A 228 10.27 2.04 5.30
N LYS A 229 11.34 2.25 4.54
CA LYS A 229 12.57 1.43 4.62
C LYS A 229 13.54 1.97 5.67
N VAL A 230 14.38 1.10 6.18
CA VAL A 230 15.47 1.48 7.09
C VAL A 230 16.64 2.11 6.33
N GLU A 231 16.81 1.67 5.08
CA GLU A 231 17.92 2.07 4.20
C GLU A 231 17.41 2.56 2.86
N MET A 232 18.21 3.40 2.22
CA MET A 232 17.99 3.91 0.87
C MET A 232 19.33 4.05 0.15
N LEU A 233 19.31 4.32 -1.14
CA LEU A 233 20.51 4.73 -1.86
C LEU A 233 20.65 6.25 -1.81
N ASP A 234 21.86 6.73 -1.53
CA ASP A 234 22.21 8.14 -1.72
C ASP A 234 22.50 8.44 -3.21
N ASP A 235 22.77 9.71 -3.52
CA ASP A 235 23.03 10.15 -4.90
C ASP A 235 24.31 9.57 -5.50
N SER A 236 25.20 8.98 -4.69
CA SER A 236 26.37 8.23 -5.14
C SER A 236 26.06 6.74 -5.42
N GLY A 237 24.85 6.30 -5.16
CA GLY A 237 24.41 4.91 -5.25
C GLY A 237 24.83 4.03 -4.06
N LYS A 238 25.35 4.65 -2.98
CA LYS A 238 25.73 3.95 -1.76
C LYS A 238 24.50 3.74 -0.88
N ARG A 239 24.38 2.54 -0.29
CA ARG A 239 23.36 2.24 0.72
C ARG A 239 23.67 2.96 2.02
N VAL A 240 22.70 3.77 2.47
CA VAL A 240 22.80 4.57 3.70
C VAL A 240 21.51 4.38 4.52
N ARG A 241 21.63 4.62 5.83
CA ARG A 241 20.45 4.66 6.70
C ARG A 241 19.55 5.82 6.28
N GLN A 242 18.25 5.54 6.14
CA GLN A 242 17.27 6.55 5.77
C GLN A 242 17.03 7.55 6.91
N ASP A 243 17.01 8.83 6.59
CA ASP A 243 16.60 9.90 7.50
C ASP A 243 15.07 9.92 7.63
N TRP A 244 14.55 9.19 8.60
CA TRP A 244 13.13 9.06 8.84
C TRP A 244 12.45 10.36 9.26
N ASP A 245 13.14 11.25 9.98
CA ASP A 245 12.57 12.55 10.34
C ASP A 245 12.29 13.39 9.07
N ARG A 246 13.26 13.44 8.16
CA ARG A 246 13.10 14.10 6.87
C ARG A 246 11.99 13.45 6.02
N VAL A 247 11.97 12.12 5.93
CA VAL A 247 10.96 11.39 5.14
C VAL A 247 9.56 11.63 5.68
N VAL A 248 9.34 11.44 6.98
CA VAL A 248 8.00 11.62 7.60
C VAL A 248 7.54 13.08 7.53
N ARG A 249 8.48 14.05 7.66
CA ARG A 249 8.16 15.47 7.45
C ARG A 249 7.71 15.76 6.03
N LEU A 250 8.35 15.21 5.00
CA LEU A 250 7.92 15.35 3.60
C LEU A 250 6.54 14.75 3.37
N ILE A 251 6.30 13.55 3.90
CA ILE A 251 5.01 12.86 3.84
C ILE A 251 3.92 13.73 4.50
N ALA A 252 4.18 14.25 5.68
CA ALA A 252 3.22 15.11 6.38
C ALA A 252 2.95 16.42 5.61
N ALA A 253 4.00 17.04 5.08
CA ALA A 253 3.88 18.28 4.29
C ALA A 253 3.03 18.11 3.02
N SER A 254 2.95 16.89 2.46
CA SER A 254 2.07 16.59 1.33
C SER A 254 0.58 16.51 1.70
N GLY A 255 0.24 16.54 2.99
CA GLY A 255 -1.13 16.33 3.48
C GLY A 255 -1.59 14.87 3.45
N TYR A 256 -0.65 13.93 3.32
CA TYR A 256 -0.93 12.49 3.28
C TYR A 256 -1.76 12.02 4.48
N LYS A 257 -2.69 11.12 4.22
CA LYS A 257 -3.53 10.48 5.22
C LYS A 257 -3.48 8.98 5.00
N GLY A 258 -2.93 8.25 5.96
CA GLY A 258 -2.84 6.80 5.82
C GLY A 258 -1.70 6.20 6.63
N TYR A 259 -1.34 5.00 6.25
CA TYR A 259 -0.34 4.19 6.94
C TYR A 259 1.09 4.48 6.45
N LEU A 260 2.00 4.53 7.41
CA LEU A 260 3.44 4.42 7.20
C LEU A 260 3.84 3.01 7.67
N ALA A 261 4.03 2.11 6.72
CA ALA A 261 4.33 0.70 6.98
C ALA A 261 5.84 0.47 7.08
N LEU A 262 6.34 0.11 8.26
CA LEU A 262 7.72 -0.36 8.35
C LEU A 262 7.90 -1.63 7.52
N GLU A 263 8.79 -1.59 6.53
CA GLU A 263 9.28 -2.75 5.80
C GLU A 263 10.78 -2.93 6.07
N TYR A 264 11.05 -3.83 7.02
CA TYR A 264 12.41 -4.08 7.51
C TYR A 264 13.15 -5.10 6.65
N GLU A 265 14.31 -4.71 6.13
CA GLU A 265 15.16 -5.59 5.30
C GLU A 265 16.65 -5.56 5.65
N ALA A 266 17.03 -4.89 6.75
CA ALA A 266 18.43 -4.83 7.17
C ALA A 266 18.94 -6.14 7.80
N GLU A 267 20.20 -6.17 8.22
CA GLU A 267 20.90 -7.40 8.63
C GLU A 267 20.54 -7.89 10.03
N GLU A 268 20.26 -6.96 10.97
CA GLU A 268 19.89 -7.30 12.35
C GLU A 268 18.64 -8.19 12.37
N SER A 269 18.49 -9.04 13.37
CA SER A 269 17.27 -9.84 13.53
C SER A 269 16.01 -8.96 13.57
N ALA A 270 15.02 -9.26 12.73
CA ALA A 270 13.76 -8.53 12.70
C ALA A 270 13.07 -8.50 14.08
N LEU A 271 13.14 -9.60 14.83
CA LEU A 271 12.55 -9.69 16.18
C LEU A 271 13.18 -8.71 17.19
N GLN A 272 14.41 -8.28 16.96
CA GLN A 272 15.11 -7.30 17.81
C GLN A 272 14.96 -5.87 17.26
N ALA A 273 15.10 -5.70 15.95
CA ALA A 273 15.08 -4.39 15.31
C ALA A 273 13.67 -3.78 15.20
N VAL A 274 12.69 -4.57 14.78
CA VAL A 274 11.34 -4.06 14.45
C VAL A 274 10.64 -3.38 15.64
N PRO A 275 10.65 -3.92 16.89
CA PRO A 275 10.01 -3.24 18.03
C PRO A 275 10.52 -1.82 18.25
N ARG A 276 11.86 -1.66 18.24
CA ARG A 276 12.54 -0.38 18.44
C ARG A 276 12.24 0.60 17.29
N LEU A 277 12.25 0.10 16.06
CA LEU A 277 11.97 0.90 14.87
C LEU A 277 10.49 1.31 14.80
N MET A 278 9.58 0.46 15.21
CA MET A 278 8.15 0.80 15.30
C MET A 278 7.91 1.89 16.35
N ALA A 279 8.58 1.83 17.51
CA ALA A 279 8.51 2.89 18.52
C ALA A 279 8.98 4.24 17.93
N GLN A 280 10.12 4.26 17.22
CA GLN A 280 10.63 5.45 16.54
C GLN A 280 9.65 5.97 15.48
N LEU A 281 9.09 5.09 14.64
CA LEU A 281 8.14 5.49 13.60
C LEU A 281 6.87 6.09 14.20
N ARG A 282 6.39 5.54 15.32
CA ARG A 282 5.23 6.06 16.04
C ARG A 282 5.49 7.45 16.62
N GLU A 283 6.64 7.71 17.20
CA GLU A 283 7.01 9.04 17.67
C GLU A 283 6.94 10.06 16.52
N LEU A 284 7.46 9.69 15.35
CA LEU A 284 7.43 10.55 14.17
C LEU A 284 6.01 10.75 13.63
N THR A 285 5.19 9.70 13.56
CA THR A 285 3.80 9.84 13.12
C THR A 285 3.01 10.75 14.04
N ARG A 286 3.18 10.66 15.36
CA ARG A 286 2.57 11.55 16.35
C ARG A 286 3.08 12.99 16.21
N LYS A 287 4.39 13.18 16.07
CA LYS A 287 5.04 14.50 15.90
C LYS A 287 4.48 15.27 14.71
N TYR A 288 4.22 14.58 13.60
CA TYR A 288 3.83 15.20 12.33
C TYR A 288 2.34 15.10 11.99
N SER A 289 1.51 14.44 12.81
CA SER A 289 0.04 14.40 12.64
C SER A 289 -0.72 15.43 13.50
N ALA A 290 -0.02 16.20 14.32
CA ALA A 290 -0.60 17.15 15.26
C ALA A 290 -1.13 18.43 14.60
#